data_c778783ef06d0bebb61d187ae59cf1ae
#
_entry.id   c778783ef06d0bebb61d187ae59cf1ae
#
_cell.length_a   1.000
_cell.length_b   1.000
_cell.length_c   1.000
_cell.angle_alpha   90.00
_cell.angle_beta   90.00
_cell.angle_gamma   90.00
#
_symmetry.space_group_name_H-M   'P 1'
#
loop_
_entity.id
_entity.type
_entity.pdbx_description
1 polymer ?
#
loop_
_entity_poly.entity_id
_entity_poly.type
_entity_poly.pdbx_seq_one_letter_code
_entity_poly.pdbx_strand_id
1 'polypeptide(L)'
;MKEWVISIMEQLGYYGIALLMFLDNVFPPIPSEVIMPSAGYTAAQGQLTLMGVIIAGSIGSLLAAALLYLLGRKISQQRLFCWIDRYGKYVFIKTADVEKALNWFEKYGHRVVFFGRMIPAVRSLISIPAGMSHMPFWKFMLYSSLGTLIWTTFLASIGYYFGNNAELMQRILSQVSYVIIAVVLVIAGWWLYQRHQRKSSSCKRNE
;
A
#
# COMPACT_ATOMS: atom_id res chain seq x y z
N MET A 1 6.20 -18.38 9.88
CA MET A 1 5.22 -17.34 9.53
C MET A 1 4.02 -17.87 8.74
N LYS A 2 4.21 -18.75 7.75
CA LYS A 2 3.08 -19.30 6.96
C LYS A 2 2.11 -20.12 7.81
N GLU A 3 2.61 -20.97 8.70
CA GLU A 3 1.78 -21.86 9.55
C GLU A 3 0.86 -21.07 10.50
N TRP A 4 1.38 -20.00 11.12
CA TRP A 4 0.59 -19.14 12.00
C TRP A 4 -0.55 -18.42 11.25
N VAL A 5 -0.28 -17.91 10.04
CA VAL A 5 -1.30 -17.28 9.19
C VAL A 5 -2.39 -18.29 8.82
N ILE A 6 -2.01 -19.51 8.42
CA ILE A 6 -2.94 -20.58 8.05
C ILE A 6 -3.78 -20.98 9.28
N SER A 7 -3.16 -21.16 10.44
CA SER A 7 -3.88 -21.51 11.70
C SER A 7 -4.95 -20.47 12.07
N ILE A 8 -4.65 -19.17 11.95
CA ILE A 8 -5.65 -18.10 12.20
C ILE A 8 -6.79 -18.18 11.17
N MET A 9 -6.47 -18.47 9.92
CA MET A 9 -7.49 -18.56 8.86
C MET A 9 -8.38 -19.78 9.04
N GLU A 10 -7.83 -20.92 9.47
CA GLU A 10 -8.57 -22.13 9.76
C GLU A 10 -9.50 -21.98 10.97
N GLN A 11 -9.04 -21.28 12.02
CA GLN A 11 -9.84 -21.08 13.25
C GLN A 11 -10.90 -20.00 13.10
N LEU A 12 -10.59 -18.88 12.45
CA LEU A 12 -11.44 -17.68 12.39
C LEU A 12 -12.11 -17.47 11.03
N GLY A 13 -11.78 -18.27 10.00
CA GLY A 13 -12.33 -18.15 8.66
C GLY A 13 -12.19 -16.74 8.08
N TYR A 14 -13.28 -16.16 7.61
CA TYR A 14 -13.30 -14.82 7.01
C TYR A 14 -12.90 -13.71 7.99
N TYR A 15 -13.21 -13.84 9.27
CA TYR A 15 -12.80 -12.87 10.30
C TYR A 15 -11.29 -12.86 10.49
N GLY A 16 -10.65 -14.04 10.42
CA GLY A 16 -9.20 -14.17 10.47
C GLY A 16 -8.52 -13.47 9.29
N ILE A 17 -9.06 -13.64 8.08
CA ILE A 17 -8.57 -12.98 6.87
C ILE A 17 -8.70 -11.45 7.00
N ALA A 18 -9.86 -10.95 7.44
CA ALA A 18 -10.09 -9.53 7.63
C ALA A 18 -9.14 -8.94 8.69
N LEU A 19 -8.93 -9.64 9.81
CA LEU A 19 -8.01 -9.23 10.87
C LEU A 19 -6.56 -9.19 10.39
N LEU A 20 -6.10 -10.22 9.69
CA LEU A 20 -4.74 -10.28 9.14
C LEU A 20 -4.49 -9.15 8.12
N MET A 21 -5.44 -8.88 7.25
CA MET A 21 -5.37 -7.78 6.27
C MET A 21 -5.46 -6.40 6.93
N PHE A 22 -6.16 -6.28 8.04
CA PHE A 22 -6.14 -5.08 8.87
C PHE A 22 -4.76 -4.86 9.49
N LEU A 23 -4.21 -5.90 10.13
CA LEU A 23 -2.89 -5.85 10.75
C LEU A 23 -1.77 -5.56 9.76
N ASP A 24 -1.81 -6.16 8.57
CA ASP A 24 -0.84 -5.92 7.50
C ASP A 24 -0.76 -4.42 7.10
N ASN A 25 -1.90 -3.74 7.05
CA ASN A 25 -1.92 -2.32 6.72
C ASN A 25 -1.43 -1.42 7.87
N VAL A 26 -1.59 -1.85 9.13
CA VAL A 26 -1.15 -1.09 10.32
C VAL A 26 0.29 -1.44 10.68
N PHE A 27 0.66 -2.72 10.55
CA PHE A 27 2.00 -3.25 10.83
C PHE A 27 2.57 -3.94 9.58
N PRO A 28 3.43 -3.27 8.80
CA PRO A 28 3.96 -3.76 7.53
C PRO A 28 4.74 -5.09 7.53
N PRO A 29 5.13 -5.74 8.65
CA PRO A 29 5.93 -6.97 8.59
C PRO A 29 5.18 -8.20 8.08
N ILE A 30 3.85 -8.17 7.92
CA ILE A 30 3.08 -9.31 7.40
C ILE A 30 2.61 -8.98 5.98
N PRO A 31 3.29 -9.47 4.91
CA PRO A 31 2.93 -9.09 3.55
C PRO A 31 1.61 -9.75 3.11
N SER A 32 0.69 -8.97 2.56
CA SER A 32 -0.56 -9.47 1.96
C SER A 32 -0.35 -10.47 0.85
N GLU A 33 0.83 -10.45 0.23
CA GLU A 33 1.30 -11.41 -0.76
C GLU A 33 1.42 -12.84 -0.20
N VAL A 34 1.38 -12.99 1.12
CA VAL A 34 1.28 -14.28 1.82
C VAL A 34 -0.16 -14.55 2.23
N ILE A 35 -0.85 -13.54 2.80
CA ILE A 35 -2.21 -13.70 3.36
C ILE A 35 -3.22 -14.05 2.26
N MET A 36 -3.34 -13.20 1.25
CA MET A 36 -4.39 -13.35 0.23
C MET A 36 -4.21 -14.58 -0.67
N PRO A 37 -3.00 -14.95 -1.13
CA PRO A 37 -2.84 -16.21 -1.87
C PRO A 37 -3.07 -17.45 -1.00
N SER A 38 -2.67 -17.43 0.27
CA SER A 38 -2.98 -18.55 1.19
C SER A 38 -4.48 -18.69 1.40
N ALA A 39 -5.22 -17.59 1.56
CA ALA A 39 -6.68 -17.59 1.65
C ALA A 39 -7.36 -18.05 0.35
N GLY A 40 -6.81 -17.64 -0.79
CA GLY A 40 -7.27 -18.12 -2.10
C GLY A 40 -7.07 -19.62 -2.28
N TYR A 41 -5.94 -20.16 -1.83
CA TYR A 41 -5.68 -21.60 -1.81
C TYR A 41 -6.68 -22.36 -0.91
N THR A 42 -6.95 -21.85 0.29
CA THR A 42 -7.96 -22.41 1.20
C THR A 42 -9.36 -22.41 0.56
N ALA A 43 -9.68 -21.39 -0.23
CA ALA A 43 -10.91 -21.34 -1.00
C ALA A 43 -10.93 -22.41 -2.13
N ALA A 44 -9.81 -22.69 -2.79
CA ALA A 44 -9.72 -23.75 -3.79
C ALA A 44 -9.91 -25.14 -3.19
N GLN A 45 -9.57 -25.35 -1.92
CA GLN A 45 -9.82 -26.57 -1.15
C GLN A 45 -11.30 -26.74 -0.74
N GLY A 46 -12.16 -25.78 -1.06
CA GLY A 46 -13.59 -25.83 -0.75
C GLY A 46 -13.98 -25.46 0.68
N GLN A 47 -13.04 -25.04 1.52
CA GLN A 47 -13.31 -24.62 2.90
C GLN A 47 -13.91 -23.21 2.98
N LEU A 48 -13.59 -22.35 2.02
CA LEU A 48 -14.05 -20.97 1.92
C LEU A 48 -14.52 -20.68 0.48
N THR A 49 -15.27 -19.61 0.28
CA THR A 49 -15.59 -19.12 -1.06
C THR A 49 -14.60 -18.04 -1.49
N LEU A 50 -14.16 -18.05 -2.74
CA LEU A 50 -13.24 -17.05 -3.26
C LEU A 50 -13.78 -15.61 -3.09
N MET A 51 -15.08 -15.44 -3.37
CA MET A 51 -15.74 -14.14 -3.20
C MET A 51 -15.73 -13.67 -1.73
N GLY A 52 -15.98 -14.58 -0.78
CA GLY A 52 -15.93 -14.30 0.65
C GLY A 52 -14.52 -13.87 1.09
N VAL A 53 -13.48 -14.55 0.59
CA VAL A 53 -12.08 -14.20 0.84
C VAL A 53 -11.74 -12.78 0.34
N ILE A 54 -12.16 -12.45 -0.88
CA ILE A 54 -11.93 -11.12 -1.48
C ILE A 54 -12.63 -10.03 -0.66
N ILE A 55 -13.90 -10.26 -0.30
CA ILE A 55 -14.69 -9.30 0.48
C ILE A 55 -14.08 -9.11 1.88
N ALA A 56 -13.79 -10.20 2.58
CA ALA A 56 -13.22 -10.15 3.93
C ALA A 56 -11.86 -9.44 3.94
N GLY A 57 -10.97 -9.79 3.01
CA GLY A 57 -9.66 -9.16 2.87
C GLY A 57 -9.76 -7.68 2.51
N SER A 58 -10.71 -7.31 1.65
CA SER A 58 -10.94 -5.91 1.27
C SER A 58 -11.49 -5.10 2.45
N ILE A 59 -12.44 -5.64 3.22
CA ILE A 59 -13.00 -4.97 4.40
C ILE A 59 -11.90 -4.72 5.43
N GLY A 60 -11.09 -5.73 5.77
CA GLY A 60 -9.98 -5.57 6.72
C GLY A 60 -8.99 -4.49 6.29
N SER A 61 -8.59 -4.52 5.03
CA SER A 61 -7.68 -3.52 4.46
C SER A 61 -8.27 -2.11 4.45
N LEU A 62 -9.57 -1.95 4.14
CA LEU A 62 -10.25 -0.65 4.12
C LEU A 62 -10.46 -0.08 5.52
N LEU A 63 -10.75 -0.92 6.52
CA LEU A 63 -10.85 -0.48 7.93
C LEU A 63 -9.51 0.09 8.42
N ALA A 64 -8.40 -0.60 8.14
CA ALA A 64 -7.07 -0.10 8.46
C ALA A 64 -6.75 1.19 7.72
N ALA A 65 -7.12 1.29 6.44
CA ALA A 65 -6.96 2.49 5.64
C ALA A 65 -7.72 3.69 6.21
N ALA A 66 -8.97 3.47 6.62
CA ALA A 66 -9.79 4.50 7.26
C ALA A 66 -9.17 4.96 8.59
N LEU A 67 -8.66 4.03 9.39
CA LEU A 67 -7.96 4.34 10.64
C LEU A 67 -6.72 5.21 10.37
N LEU A 68 -5.84 4.80 9.45
CA LEU A 68 -4.63 5.55 9.10
C LEU A 68 -4.94 6.92 8.48
N TYR A 69 -6.00 7.02 7.67
CA TYR A 69 -6.49 8.28 7.14
C TYR A 69 -6.95 9.22 8.26
N LEU A 70 -7.74 8.72 9.22
CA LEU A 70 -8.21 9.53 10.36
C LEU A 70 -7.06 9.97 11.26
N LEU A 71 -6.06 9.10 11.47
CA LEU A 71 -4.82 9.46 12.17
C LEU A 71 -4.08 10.57 11.40
N GLY A 72 -3.90 10.41 10.09
CA GLY A 72 -3.29 11.43 9.23
C GLY A 72 -4.03 12.76 9.29
N ARG A 73 -5.36 12.76 9.31
CA ARG A 73 -6.19 13.96 9.41
C ARG A 73 -6.04 14.71 10.74
N LYS A 74 -5.73 13.98 11.84
CA LYS A 74 -5.48 14.57 13.16
C LYS A 74 -4.07 15.16 13.30
N ILE A 75 -3.14 14.74 12.44
CA ILE A 75 -1.77 15.26 12.43
C ILE A 75 -1.78 16.63 11.73
N SER A 76 -1.58 17.71 12.49
CA SER A 76 -1.41 19.04 11.92
C SER A 76 -0.15 19.08 11.05
N GLN A 77 -0.24 19.71 9.87
CA GLN A 77 0.92 19.94 8.98
C GLN A 77 2.07 20.61 9.72
N GLN A 78 1.75 21.54 10.64
CA GLN A 78 2.76 22.22 11.48
C GLN A 78 3.53 21.24 12.37
N ARG A 79 2.85 20.26 12.99
CA ARG A 79 3.51 19.22 13.81
C ARG A 79 4.41 18.32 12.96
N LEU A 80 3.97 17.98 11.75
CA LEU A 80 4.80 17.21 10.82
C LEU A 80 6.06 17.98 10.43
N PHE A 81 5.94 19.27 10.08
CA PHE A 81 7.08 20.11 9.74
C PHE A 81 8.06 20.24 10.91
N CYS A 82 7.58 20.49 12.13
CA CYS A 82 8.42 20.51 13.33
C CYS A 82 9.13 19.16 13.57
N TRP A 83 8.44 18.06 13.30
CA TRP A 83 9.03 16.70 13.43
C TRP A 83 10.12 16.47 12.39
N ILE A 84 9.88 16.86 11.15
CA ILE A 84 10.84 16.75 10.05
C ILE A 84 12.04 17.68 10.28
N ASP A 85 11.85 18.89 10.75
CA ASP A 85 12.95 19.81 11.08
C ASP A 85 13.83 19.24 12.19
N ARG A 86 13.24 18.50 13.14
CA ARG A 86 13.96 17.89 14.26
C ARG A 86 14.66 16.59 13.92
N TYR A 87 14.02 15.72 13.13
CA TYR A 87 14.49 14.35 12.83
C TYR A 87 14.80 14.10 11.35
N GLY A 88 14.38 14.96 10.45
CA GLY A 88 14.55 14.82 9.01
C GLY A 88 16.01 14.75 8.54
N LYS A 89 16.93 15.30 9.34
CA LYS A 89 18.38 15.18 9.10
C LYS A 89 18.87 13.73 9.10
N TYR A 90 18.27 12.87 9.93
CA TYR A 90 18.62 11.45 10.02
C TYR A 90 18.04 10.63 8.87
N VAL A 91 16.99 11.10 8.21
CA VAL A 91 16.28 10.40 7.14
C VAL A 91 16.48 11.09 5.78
N PHE A 92 17.32 12.15 5.71
CA PHE A 92 17.57 12.95 4.50
C PHE A 92 16.31 13.56 3.85
N ILE A 93 15.24 13.76 4.63
CA ILE A 93 13.98 14.37 4.19
C ILE A 93 13.98 15.83 4.59
N LYS A 94 13.74 16.72 3.62
CA LYS A 94 13.60 18.17 3.86
C LYS A 94 12.13 18.57 3.89
N THR A 95 11.78 19.54 4.73
CA THR A 95 10.43 20.13 4.83
C THR A 95 9.87 20.53 3.47
N ALA A 96 10.69 21.14 2.61
CA ALA A 96 10.32 21.50 1.23
C ALA A 96 9.97 20.29 0.34
N ASP A 97 10.51 19.09 0.61
CA ASP A 97 10.21 17.90 -0.17
C ASP A 97 8.84 17.32 0.23
N VAL A 98 8.50 17.43 1.52
CA VAL A 98 7.19 17.01 2.05
C VAL A 98 6.10 17.98 1.60
N GLU A 99 6.36 19.28 1.63
CA GLU A 99 5.44 20.30 1.13
C GLU A 99 5.11 20.08 -0.38
N LYS A 100 6.14 19.81 -1.19
CA LYS A 100 5.93 19.44 -2.61
C LYS A 100 5.14 18.17 -2.78
N ALA A 101 5.37 17.16 -1.94
CA ALA A 101 4.61 15.91 -1.96
C ALA A 101 3.14 16.13 -1.59
N LEU A 102 2.86 16.96 -0.57
CA LEU A 102 1.50 17.33 -0.18
C LEU A 102 0.78 18.11 -1.29
N ASN A 103 1.43 19.12 -1.88
CA ASN A 103 0.87 19.91 -3.00
C ASN A 103 0.62 19.02 -4.23
N TRP A 104 1.52 18.07 -4.53
CA TRP A 104 1.29 17.12 -5.59
C TRP A 104 0.14 16.17 -5.28
N PHE A 105 0.00 15.78 -4.02
CA PHE A 105 -1.11 14.95 -3.55
C PHE A 105 -2.44 15.70 -3.62
N GLU A 106 -2.49 17.00 -3.29
CA GLU A 106 -3.69 17.83 -3.46
C GLU A 106 -4.15 17.89 -4.92
N LYS A 107 -3.21 17.97 -5.85
CA LYS A 107 -3.53 18.06 -7.29
C LYS A 107 -3.98 16.73 -7.89
N TYR A 108 -3.36 15.61 -7.50
CA TYR A 108 -3.53 14.29 -8.12
C TYR A 108 -3.99 13.20 -7.14
N GLY A 109 -4.36 13.55 -5.91
CA GLY A 109 -4.53 12.63 -4.79
C GLY A 109 -5.41 11.43 -5.06
N HIS A 110 -6.51 11.60 -5.81
CA HIS A 110 -7.40 10.49 -6.17
C HIS A 110 -6.69 9.43 -7.03
N ARG A 111 -5.87 9.84 -8.01
CA ARG A 111 -5.06 8.92 -8.83
C ARG A 111 -3.96 8.27 -8.01
N VAL A 112 -3.31 9.05 -7.15
CA VAL A 112 -2.24 8.58 -6.26
C VAL A 112 -2.76 7.54 -5.28
N VAL A 113 -3.96 7.75 -4.71
CA VAL A 113 -4.61 6.77 -3.83
C VAL A 113 -4.90 5.48 -4.60
N PHE A 114 -5.52 5.57 -5.78
CA PHE A 114 -5.88 4.40 -6.58
C PHE A 114 -4.65 3.56 -6.96
N PHE A 115 -3.67 4.16 -7.64
CA PHE A 115 -2.47 3.45 -8.08
C PHE A 115 -1.55 3.06 -6.92
N GLY A 116 -1.46 3.90 -5.89
CA GLY A 116 -0.66 3.60 -4.70
C GLY A 116 -1.16 2.39 -3.92
N ARG A 117 -2.46 2.08 -4.01
CA ARG A 117 -3.04 0.85 -3.43
C ARG A 117 -2.60 -0.43 -4.15
N MET A 118 -2.19 -0.34 -5.39
CA MET A 118 -1.67 -1.47 -6.16
C MET A 118 -0.18 -1.72 -5.91
N ILE A 119 0.51 -0.81 -5.21
CA ILE A 119 1.93 -0.97 -4.89
C ILE A 119 2.08 -1.44 -3.44
N PRO A 120 2.66 -2.63 -3.18
CA PRO A 120 2.70 -3.25 -1.86
C PRO A 120 3.24 -2.33 -0.75
N ALA A 121 4.41 -1.74 -0.96
CA ALA A 121 5.08 -0.88 0.02
C ALA A 121 4.38 0.47 0.26
N VAL A 122 3.59 0.96 -0.71
CA VAL A 122 2.99 2.29 -0.69
C VAL A 122 1.55 2.26 -0.17
N ARG A 123 0.84 1.15 -0.36
CA ARG A 123 -0.60 1.04 -0.11
C ARG A 123 -1.03 1.37 1.32
N SER A 124 -0.25 1.01 2.33
CA SER A 124 -0.53 1.35 3.73
C SER A 124 -0.18 2.80 4.04
N LEU A 125 0.97 3.25 3.54
CA LEU A 125 1.49 4.59 3.82
C LEU A 125 0.68 5.70 3.16
N ILE A 126 0.03 5.44 1.99
CA ILE A 126 -0.70 6.45 1.22
C ILE A 126 -1.91 7.04 1.97
N SER A 127 -2.44 6.30 2.96
CA SER A 127 -3.59 6.72 3.76
C SER A 127 -3.27 7.93 4.65
N ILE A 128 -2.04 8.04 5.15
CA ILE A 128 -1.60 9.14 6.02
C ILE A 128 -1.54 10.46 5.24
N PRO A 129 -0.81 10.58 4.11
CA PRO A 129 -0.83 11.81 3.29
C PRO A 129 -2.22 12.19 2.79
N ALA A 130 -3.08 11.19 2.48
CA ALA A 130 -4.46 11.44 2.09
C ALA A 130 -5.28 12.14 3.19
N GLY A 131 -5.08 11.71 4.45
CA GLY A 131 -5.69 12.35 5.61
C GLY A 131 -5.14 13.76 5.85
N MET A 132 -3.83 13.93 5.73
CA MET A 132 -3.13 15.21 5.97
C MET A 132 -3.47 16.27 4.92
N SER A 133 -3.67 15.90 3.66
CA SER A 133 -4.11 16.79 2.58
C SER A 133 -5.59 17.14 2.63
N HIS A 134 -6.32 16.73 3.70
CA HIS A 134 -7.75 16.96 3.88
C HIS A 134 -8.60 16.47 2.69
N MET A 135 -8.13 15.47 1.95
CA MET A 135 -8.91 14.85 0.88
C MET A 135 -10.29 14.43 1.42
N PRO A 136 -11.42 14.67 0.74
CA PRO A 136 -12.72 14.23 1.20
C PRO A 136 -12.74 12.73 1.47
N PHE A 137 -13.16 12.32 2.68
CA PHE A 137 -13.14 10.92 3.13
C PHE A 137 -13.84 9.97 2.15
N TRP A 138 -14.99 10.40 1.58
CA TRP A 138 -15.73 9.60 0.62
C TRP A 138 -14.93 9.34 -0.67
N LYS A 139 -14.24 10.35 -1.20
CA LYS A 139 -13.37 10.16 -2.36
C LYS A 139 -12.20 9.23 -2.04
N PHE A 140 -11.57 9.42 -0.89
CA PHE A 140 -10.51 8.52 -0.42
C PHE A 140 -10.99 7.07 -0.34
N MET A 141 -12.15 6.81 0.30
CA MET A 141 -12.71 5.47 0.43
C MET A 141 -13.07 4.84 -0.92
N LEU A 142 -13.67 5.62 -1.85
CA LEU A 142 -14.02 5.13 -3.17
C LEU A 142 -12.80 4.65 -3.96
N TYR A 143 -11.76 5.49 -4.06
CA TYR A 143 -10.54 5.11 -4.80
C TYR A 143 -9.74 4.02 -4.07
N SER A 144 -9.74 4.04 -2.75
CA SER A 144 -9.13 2.97 -1.95
C SER A 144 -9.84 1.64 -2.13
N SER A 145 -11.17 1.61 -2.14
CA SER A 145 -11.93 0.37 -2.34
C SER A 145 -11.69 -0.23 -3.72
N LEU A 146 -11.71 0.60 -4.77
CA LEU A 146 -11.42 0.13 -6.13
C LEU A 146 -10.01 -0.47 -6.25
N GLY A 147 -8.98 0.25 -5.77
CA GLY A 147 -7.61 -0.25 -5.81
C GLY A 147 -7.40 -1.50 -4.94
N THR A 148 -8.01 -1.53 -3.75
CA THR A 148 -7.92 -2.68 -2.85
C THR A 148 -8.63 -3.91 -3.43
N LEU A 149 -9.83 -3.77 -3.98
CA LEU A 149 -10.57 -4.86 -4.62
C LEU A 149 -9.78 -5.48 -5.78
N ILE A 150 -9.22 -4.66 -6.65
CA ILE A 150 -8.39 -5.16 -7.76
C ILE A 150 -7.20 -5.96 -7.22
N TRP A 151 -6.50 -5.40 -6.23
CA TRP A 151 -5.31 -6.04 -5.65
C TRP A 151 -5.64 -7.34 -4.91
N THR A 152 -6.66 -7.33 -4.04
CA THR A 152 -7.07 -8.53 -3.29
C THR A 152 -7.62 -9.62 -4.21
N THR A 153 -8.39 -9.24 -5.24
CA THR A 153 -8.88 -10.18 -6.27
C THR A 153 -7.70 -10.82 -7.00
N PHE A 154 -6.74 -10.03 -7.43
CA PHE A 154 -5.55 -10.51 -8.13
C PHE A 154 -4.77 -11.52 -7.28
N LEU A 155 -4.45 -11.19 -6.03
CA LEU A 155 -3.70 -12.07 -5.13
C LEU A 155 -4.49 -13.34 -4.76
N ALA A 156 -5.78 -13.20 -4.43
CA ALA A 156 -6.63 -14.35 -4.09
C ALA A 156 -6.80 -15.30 -5.28
N SER A 157 -6.93 -14.75 -6.50
CA SER A 157 -7.01 -15.56 -7.72
C SER A 157 -5.72 -16.35 -7.99
N ILE A 158 -4.55 -15.74 -7.76
CA ILE A 158 -3.28 -16.47 -7.86
C ILE A 158 -3.27 -17.66 -6.91
N GLY A 159 -3.67 -17.47 -5.66
CA GLY A 159 -3.75 -18.54 -4.67
C GLY A 159 -4.76 -19.62 -5.06
N TYR A 160 -5.92 -19.22 -5.57
CA TYR A 160 -6.99 -20.13 -5.99
C TYR A 160 -6.59 -21.04 -7.16
N TYR A 161 -5.99 -20.46 -8.22
CA TYR A 161 -5.64 -21.23 -9.44
C TYR A 161 -4.30 -21.95 -9.33
N PHE A 162 -3.33 -21.39 -8.62
CA PHE A 162 -1.96 -21.90 -8.56
C PHE A 162 -1.56 -22.48 -7.20
N GLY A 163 -2.44 -22.45 -6.21
CA GLY A 163 -2.13 -22.87 -4.84
C GLY A 163 -1.72 -24.34 -4.72
N ASN A 164 -2.21 -25.23 -5.59
CA ASN A 164 -1.81 -26.64 -5.64
C ASN A 164 -0.35 -26.83 -6.06
N ASN A 165 0.25 -25.83 -6.72
CA ASN A 165 1.66 -25.83 -7.10
C ASN A 165 2.41 -24.71 -6.37
N ALA A 166 2.85 -25.00 -5.13
CA ALA A 166 3.48 -24.02 -4.25
C ALA A 166 4.71 -23.36 -4.87
N GLU A 167 5.49 -24.09 -5.68
CA GLU A 167 6.66 -23.53 -6.37
C GLU A 167 6.24 -22.52 -7.43
N LEU A 168 5.24 -22.84 -8.24
CA LEU A 168 4.73 -21.94 -9.28
C LEU A 168 4.12 -20.68 -8.64
N MET A 169 3.34 -20.84 -7.57
CA MET A 169 2.75 -19.73 -6.84
C MET A 169 3.84 -18.79 -6.30
N GLN A 170 4.88 -19.33 -5.65
CA GLN A 170 5.99 -18.54 -5.12
C GLN A 170 6.77 -17.84 -6.22
N ARG A 171 6.99 -18.52 -7.35
CA ARG A 171 7.68 -17.95 -8.53
C ARG A 171 6.88 -16.79 -9.12
N ILE A 172 5.57 -16.92 -9.29
CA ILE A 172 4.70 -15.84 -9.79
C ILE A 172 4.72 -14.65 -8.84
N LEU A 173 4.52 -14.88 -7.54
CA LEU A 173 4.51 -13.80 -6.54
C LEU A 173 5.85 -13.06 -6.46
N SER A 174 6.97 -13.79 -6.50
CA SER A 174 8.29 -13.17 -6.52
C SER A 174 8.53 -12.35 -7.77
N GLN A 175 8.16 -12.85 -8.95
CA GLN A 175 8.29 -12.11 -10.20
C GLN A 175 7.45 -10.83 -10.21
N VAL A 176 6.20 -10.91 -9.75
CA VAL A 176 5.33 -9.72 -9.62
C VAL A 176 5.94 -8.70 -8.66
N SER A 177 6.45 -9.13 -7.53
CA SER A 177 7.12 -8.25 -6.56
C SER A 177 8.37 -7.60 -7.16
N TYR A 178 9.21 -8.36 -7.87
CA TYR A 178 10.39 -7.81 -8.56
C TYR A 178 10.02 -6.79 -9.64
N VAL A 179 8.99 -7.07 -10.45
CA VAL A 179 8.51 -6.14 -11.48
C VAL A 179 8.02 -4.85 -10.83
N ILE A 180 7.25 -4.93 -9.75
CA ILE A 180 6.76 -3.75 -9.03
C ILE A 180 7.92 -2.94 -8.45
N ILE A 181 8.88 -3.60 -7.79
CA ILE A 181 10.08 -2.95 -7.25
C ILE A 181 10.88 -2.28 -8.38
N ALA A 182 11.09 -2.96 -9.50
CA ALA A 182 11.81 -2.41 -10.65
C ALA A 182 11.09 -1.16 -11.21
N VAL A 183 9.77 -1.19 -11.37
CA VAL A 183 8.97 -0.05 -11.82
C VAL A 183 9.10 1.12 -10.85
N VAL A 184 9.01 0.87 -9.53
CA VAL A 184 9.18 1.91 -8.51
C VAL A 184 10.58 2.51 -8.56
N LEU A 185 11.62 1.69 -8.71
CA LEU A 185 13.01 2.16 -8.82
C LEU A 185 13.24 2.97 -10.10
N VAL A 186 12.66 2.56 -11.23
CA VAL A 186 12.73 3.31 -12.49
C VAL A 186 12.04 4.67 -12.35
N ILE A 187 10.86 4.72 -11.78
CA ILE A 187 10.12 5.98 -11.53
C ILE A 187 10.90 6.87 -10.58
N ALA A 188 11.43 6.32 -9.48
CA ALA A 188 12.25 7.07 -8.51
C ALA A 188 13.55 7.57 -9.15
N GLY A 189 14.25 6.73 -9.91
CA GLY A 189 15.48 7.10 -10.64
C GLY A 189 15.22 8.20 -11.68
N TRP A 190 14.14 8.08 -12.45
CA TRP A 190 13.75 9.09 -13.43
C TRP A 190 13.39 10.42 -12.75
N TRP A 191 12.69 10.37 -11.61
CA TRP A 191 12.38 11.55 -10.82
C TRP A 191 13.63 12.22 -10.24
N LEU A 192 14.59 11.44 -9.72
CA LEU A 192 15.90 11.94 -9.25
C LEU A 192 16.72 12.54 -10.39
N TYR A 193 16.73 11.91 -11.57
CA TYR A 193 17.41 12.41 -12.75
C TYR A 193 16.85 13.77 -13.21
N GLN A 194 15.53 13.91 -13.30
CA GLN A 194 14.89 15.20 -13.59
C GLN A 194 15.22 16.28 -12.53
N ARG A 195 15.32 15.86 -11.27
CA ARG A 195 15.67 16.78 -10.18
C ARG A 195 17.12 17.26 -10.29
N HIS A 196 18.04 16.41 -10.75
CA HIS A 196 19.44 16.78 -10.97
C HIS A 196 19.59 17.76 -12.15
N GLN A 197 18.89 17.55 -13.24
CA GLN A 197 18.91 18.45 -14.39
C GLN A 197 18.36 19.86 -14.08
N ARG A 198 17.30 19.94 -13.26
CA ARG A 198 16.74 21.24 -12.86
C ARG A 198 17.67 22.05 -11.94
N LYS A 199 18.55 21.41 -11.19
CA LYS A 199 19.58 22.10 -10.39
C LYS A 199 20.70 22.65 -11.27
N SER A 200 21.08 21.94 -12.33
CA SER A 200 22.15 22.36 -13.26
C SER A 200 21.76 23.58 -14.09
N SER A 201 20.50 23.70 -14.47
CA SER A 201 20.00 24.86 -15.24
C SER A 201 19.77 26.13 -14.42
N SER A 202 19.62 26.02 -13.09
CA SER A 202 19.49 27.18 -12.21
C SER A 202 20.85 27.83 -11.89
N CYS A 203 21.96 27.08 -11.97
CA CYS A 203 23.31 27.61 -11.74
C CYS A 203 23.83 28.40 -12.94
N LYS A 204 23.39 28.07 -14.19
CA LYS A 204 23.79 28.74 -15.42
C LYS A 204 23.07 30.07 -15.71
N ARG A 205 22.09 30.46 -14.91
CA ARG A 205 21.34 31.72 -15.12
C ARG A 205 21.83 32.87 -14.20
N ASN A 206 22.79 32.61 -13.33
CA ASN A 206 23.38 33.60 -12.42
C ASN A 206 24.84 33.93 -12.75
N GLU A 207 25.33 33.52 -13.93
CA GLU A 207 26.54 34.05 -14.58
C GLU A 207 26.13 34.94 -15.79
#